data_7603a0ba2770b0d0917a94f480c61df2
#
_entry.id   7603a0ba2770b0d0917a94f480c61df2
#
_cell.length_a   1.000
_cell.length_b   1.000
_cell.length_c   1.000
_cell.angle_alpha   90.00
_cell.angle_beta   90.00
_cell.angle_gamma   90.00
#
_symmetry.space_group_name_H-M   'P 1'
#
loop_
_entity.id
_entity.type
_entity.pdbx_description
1 polymer ?
#
loop_
_entity_poly.entity_id
_entity_poly.type
_entity_poly.pdbx_seq_one_letter_code
_entity_poly.pdbx_strand_id
1 'polypeptide(L)'
;MSGVASSSRCRSSASARSRVAAAAFFDLDRTLLRRSSALALAGSFRERGLISRRQLLHAAAWQLLFVARGASHESVRRGAEDGLGLLAGHRPEEMRALVAEAIEPVLRPLVYAEPLRLVEQHRERGDRVFVVSATLQEIVDAIAEDLGFDGGLGTICEVRDGRYTGRAVRALHAEAKAECLRDVAGRDGLDLAECTAYSDSHTDLPFLEAVGHPVVVNPDRQLRRIAADRGWPVLEFSRHAYPHARRRFPPAFVAACVAGAAALLARRARGR
;
A
#
# COMPACT_ATOMS: atom_id res chain seq x y z
N MET A 1 -17.57 77.24 -0.40
CA MET A 1 -16.93 76.58 0.78
C MET A 1 -17.26 75.11 0.72
N SER A 2 -16.29 74.30 0.30
CA SER A 2 -16.45 72.93 -0.15
C SER A 2 -16.22 71.99 1.07
N GLY A 3 -17.21 71.16 1.36
CA GLY A 3 -17.10 70.07 2.32
C GLY A 3 -16.74 68.78 1.61
N VAL A 4 -15.53 68.26 1.87
CA VAL A 4 -15.06 66.96 1.32
C VAL A 4 -15.53 65.84 2.24
N ALA A 5 -16.45 65.01 1.78
CA ALA A 5 -16.87 63.81 2.45
C ALA A 5 -15.86 62.68 2.23
N SER A 6 -15.15 62.30 3.28
CA SER A 6 -14.24 61.16 3.34
C SER A 6 -15.07 59.86 3.43
N SER A 7 -15.09 59.07 2.37
CA SER A 7 -15.67 57.72 2.38
C SER A 7 -14.65 56.73 2.89
N SER A 8 -14.78 56.35 4.16
CA SER A 8 -14.05 55.20 4.78
C SER A 8 -14.54 53.89 4.12
N ARG A 9 -13.70 53.33 3.23
CA ARG A 9 -13.88 51.95 2.74
C ARG A 9 -13.62 50.99 3.88
N CYS A 10 -14.69 50.42 4.38
CA CYS A 10 -14.65 49.25 5.25
C CYS A 10 -14.01 48.09 4.45
N ARG A 11 -12.74 47.81 4.69
CA ARG A 11 -12.11 46.57 4.23
C ARG A 11 -12.68 45.46 5.10
N SER A 12 -13.62 44.67 4.55
CA SER A 12 -14.00 43.41 5.13
C SER A 12 -12.77 42.48 5.06
N SER A 13 -12.08 42.36 6.16
CA SER A 13 -11.14 41.27 6.36
C SER A 13 -11.95 39.98 6.41
N ALA A 14 -12.10 39.34 5.25
CA ALA A 14 -12.49 37.94 5.23
C ALA A 14 -11.44 37.19 6.05
N SER A 15 -11.81 36.80 7.26
CA SER A 15 -11.04 35.89 8.09
C SER A 15 -10.78 34.65 7.25
N ALA A 16 -9.54 34.49 6.79
CA ALA A 16 -9.07 33.22 6.26
C ALA A 16 -9.20 32.24 7.43
N ARG A 17 -10.28 31.47 7.45
CA ARG A 17 -10.38 30.32 8.34
C ARG A 17 -9.15 29.48 8.04
N SER A 18 -8.26 29.36 9.03
CA SER A 18 -7.13 28.45 8.96
C SER A 18 -7.72 27.08 8.56
N ARG A 19 -7.41 26.62 7.34
CA ARG A 19 -7.87 25.34 6.86
C ARG A 19 -7.27 24.29 7.79
N VAL A 20 -8.09 23.45 8.38
CA VAL A 20 -7.66 22.32 9.18
C VAL A 20 -6.79 21.44 8.29
N ALA A 21 -5.61 21.07 8.76
CA ALA A 21 -4.68 20.27 7.97
C ALA A 21 -5.29 18.89 7.73
N ALA A 22 -5.37 18.49 6.48
CA ALA A 22 -5.90 17.20 6.04
C ALA A 22 -4.84 16.39 5.29
N ALA A 23 -5.07 15.08 5.18
CA ALA A 23 -4.23 14.19 4.42
C ALA A 23 -5.05 13.13 3.67
N ALA A 24 -4.44 12.57 2.61
CA ALA A 24 -4.94 11.40 1.93
C ALA A 24 -3.98 10.22 2.15
N PHE A 25 -4.51 9.11 2.60
CA PHE A 25 -3.79 7.89 2.88
C PHE A 25 -4.18 6.81 1.88
N PHE A 26 -3.21 6.32 1.12
CA PHE A 26 -3.43 5.31 0.10
C PHE A 26 -2.83 3.98 0.52
N ASP A 27 -3.63 2.92 0.53
CA ASP A 27 -3.07 1.58 0.52
C ASP A 27 -2.28 1.33 -0.77
N LEU A 28 -1.31 0.42 -0.74
CA LEU A 28 -0.41 0.16 -1.84
C LEU A 28 -0.92 -0.95 -2.77
N ASP A 29 -1.02 -2.16 -2.22
CA ASP A 29 -1.24 -3.37 -2.99
C ASP A 29 -2.69 -3.47 -3.45
N ARG A 30 -2.94 -3.51 -4.79
CA ARG A 30 -4.26 -3.52 -5.44
C ARG A 30 -5.04 -2.20 -5.33
N THR A 31 -4.47 -1.20 -4.65
CA THR A 31 -4.99 0.17 -4.55
C THR A 31 -4.18 1.15 -5.41
N LEU A 32 -2.90 1.38 -5.12
CA LEU A 32 -1.97 2.11 -6.00
C LEU A 32 -1.41 1.22 -7.10
N LEU A 33 -1.06 -0.02 -6.74
CA LEU A 33 -0.55 -1.04 -7.65
C LEU A 33 -1.64 -2.05 -8.01
N ARG A 34 -1.61 -2.55 -9.23
CA ARG A 34 -2.56 -3.56 -9.72
C ARG A 34 -2.39 -4.94 -9.09
N ARG A 35 -1.26 -5.21 -8.44
CA ARG A 35 -0.88 -6.49 -7.83
C ARG A 35 -0.09 -6.25 -6.57
N SER A 36 0.14 -7.31 -5.81
CA SER A 36 1.02 -7.27 -4.65
C SER A 36 2.45 -6.92 -5.05
N SER A 37 3.01 -5.91 -4.38
CA SER A 37 4.39 -5.44 -4.53
C SER A 37 5.40 -6.52 -4.16
N ALA A 38 5.17 -7.24 -3.06
CA ALA A 38 6.02 -8.35 -2.62
C ALA A 38 6.06 -9.49 -3.66
N LEU A 39 4.91 -9.84 -4.25
CA LEU A 39 4.85 -10.86 -5.31
C LEU A 39 5.52 -10.38 -6.60
N ALA A 40 5.38 -9.11 -6.96
CA ALA A 40 6.04 -8.53 -8.13
C ALA A 40 7.57 -8.54 -7.99
N LEU A 41 8.08 -8.23 -6.80
CA LEU A 41 9.51 -8.20 -6.49
C LEU A 41 10.13 -9.60 -6.28
N ALA A 42 9.31 -10.65 -6.13
CA ALA A 42 9.80 -12.00 -5.85
C ALA A 42 10.81 -12.53 -6.90
N GLY A 43 10.66 -12.12 -8.15
CA GLY A 43 11.63 -12.40 -9.22
C GLY A 43 12.99 -11.76 -8.96
N SER A 44 13.00 -10.48 -8.66
CA SER A 44 14.20 -9.69 -8.34
C SER A 44 14.89 -10.19 -7.07
N PHE A 45 14.12 -10.56 -6.04
CA PHE A 45 14.63 -11.17 -4.81
C PHE A 45 15.36 -12.48 -5.10
N ARG A 46 14.81 -13.30 -5.98
CA ARG A 46 15.44 -14.57 -6.39
C ARG A 46 16.71 -14.34 -7.20
N GLU A 47 16.71 -13.41 -8.16
CA GLU A 47 17.86 -13.08 -8.99
C GLU A 47 19.05 -12.59 -8.16
N ARG A 48 18.77 -11.86 -7.07
CA ARG A 48 19.77 -11.39 -6.09
C ARG A 48 20.10 -12.42 -4.99
N GLY A 49 19.50 -13.62 -5.03
CA GLY A 49 19.75 -14.67 -4.05
C GLY A 49 19.14 -14.44 -2.66
N LEU A 50 18.27 -13.42 -2.49
CA LEU A 50 17.58 -13.15 -1.23
C LEU A 50 16.57 -14.24 -0.88
N ILE A 51 15.97 -14.87 -1.89
CA ILE A 51 15.07 -16.00 -1.71
C ILE A 51 15.46 -17.18 -2.63
N SER A 52 15.38 -18.38 -2.10
CA SER A 52 15.61 -19.61 -2.86
C SER A 52 14.40 -19.96 -3.73
N ARG A 53 14.61 -20.81 -4.75
CA ARG A 53 13.51 -21.35 -5.58
C ARG A 53 12.46 -22.07 -4.75
N ARG A 54 12.86 -22.79 -3.69
CA ARG A 54 11.95 -23.52 -2.79
C ARG A 54 11.07 -22.55 -2.00
N GLN A 55 11.64 -21.48 -1.46
CA GLN A 55 10.93 -20.42 -0.74
C GLN A 55 9.94 -19.69 -1.66
N LEU A 56 10.34 -19.39 -2.90
CA LEU A 56 9.46 -18.77 -3.89
C LEU A 56 8.25 -19.67 -4.24
N LEU A 57 8.49 -20.98 -4.46
CA LEU A 57 7.42 -21.94 -4.72
C LEU A 57 6.47 -22.08 -3.51
N HIS A 58 7.01 -22.07 -2.30
CA HIS A 58 6.22 -22.12 -1.07
C HIS A 58 5.34 -20.87 -0.92
N ALA A 59 5.89 -19.68 -1.15
CA ALA A 59 5.15 -18.42 -1.11
C ALA A 59 4.05 -18.36 -2.19
N ALA A 60 4.34 -18.81 -3.41
CA ALA A 60 3.37 -18.89 -4.50
C ALA A 60 2.22 -19.87 -4.19
N ALA A 61 2.52 -21.04 -3.63
CA ALA A 61 1.52 -22.02 -3.22
C ALA A 61 0.63 -21.49 -2.09
N TRP A 62 1.25 -20.76 -1.13
CA TRP A 62 0.53 -20.10 -0.05
C TRP A 62 -0.43 -19.02 -0.57
N GLN A 63 0.03 -18.20 -1.51
CA GLN A 63 -0.79 -17.18 -2.16
C GLN A 63 -1.98 -17.77 -2.91
N LEU A 64 -1.81 -18.89 -3.61
CA LEU A 64 -2.91 -19.59 -4.30
C LEU A 64 -3.95 -20.15 -3.31
N LEU A 65 -3.48 -20.75 -2.20
CA LEU A 65 -4.37 -21.25 -1.15
C LEU A 65 -5.12 -20.11 -0.45
N PHE A 66 -4.47 -18.97 -0.26
CA PHE A 66 -5.05 -17.77 0.31
C PHE A 66 -6.18 -17.22 -0.56
N VAL A 67 -5.95 -17.11 -1.87
CA VAL A 67 -6.98 -16.66 -2.83
C VAL A 67 -8.15 -17.65 -2.91
N ALA A 68 -7.86 -18.96 -2.87
CA ALA A 68 -8.89 -20.01 -3.03
C ALA A 68 -9.80 -20.19 -1.79
N ARG A 69 -9.28 -19.94 -0.59
CA ARG A 69 -10.00 -20.18 0.68
C ARG A 69 -10.57 -18.94 1.36
N GLY A 70 -10.25 -17.75 0.84
CA GLY A 70 -10.54 -16.49 1.50
C GLY A 70 -9.52 -16.16 2.61
N ALA A 71 -9.28 -14.87 2.81
CA ALA A 71 -8.35 -14.38 3.80
C ALA A 71 -9.01 -14.32 5.17
N SER A 72 -8.47 -15.05 6.16
CA SER A 72 -8.71 -14.72 7.56
C SER A 72 -7.59 -13.81 8.06
N HIS A 73 -7.88 -12.93 9.04
CA HIS A 73 -6.88 -12.06 9.65
C HIS A 73 -5.65 -12.84 10.15
N GLU A 74 -5.86 -14.03 10.72
CA GLU A 74 -4.80 -14.91 11.21
C GLU A 74 -3.92 -15.44 10.07
N SER A 75 -4.51 -15.79 8.93
CA SER A 75 -3.74 -16.30 7.79
C SER A 75 -2.93 -15.19 7.11
N VAL A 76 -3.44 -13.95 7.08
CA VAL A 76 -2.70 -12.76 6.60
C VAL A 76 -1.48 -12.50 7.49
N ARG A 77 -1.68 -12.50 8.81
CA ARG A 77 -0.62 -12.27 9.78
C ARG A 77 0.50 -13.31 9.67
N ARG A 78 0.17 -14.60 9.65
CA ARG A 78 1.17 -15.68 9.47
C ARG A 78 1.93 -15.57 8.16
N GLY A 79 1.25 -15.29 7.05
CA GLY A 79 1.90 -15.10 5.75
C GLY A 79 2.88 -13.93 5.73
N ALA A 80 2.58 -12.85 6.45
CA ALA A 80 3.48 -11.71 6.61
C ALA A 80 4.69 -12.04 7.50
N GLU A 81 4.48 -12.74 8.62
CA GLU A 81 5.56 -13.22 9.50
C GLU A 81 6.51 -14.18 8.75
N ASP A 82 5.97 -15.14 8.01
CA ASP A 82 6.75 -16.05 7.15
C ASP A 82 7.53 -15.28 6.08
N GLY A 83 6.91 -14.25 5.47
CA GLY A 83 7.55 -13.39 4.48
C GLY A 83 8.73 -12.61 5.05
N LEU A 84 8.60 -12.05 6.26
CA LEU A 84 9.69 -11.37 6.96
C LEU A 84 10.81 -12.34 7.36
N GLY A 85 10.48 -13.57 7.73
CA GLY A 85 11.45 -14.63 8.02
C GLY A 85 12.40 -14.91 6.86
N LEU A 86 11.97 -14.68 5.60
CA LEU A 86 12.82 -14.82 4.42
C LEU A 86 13.95 -13.77 4.37
N LEU A 87 13.77 -12.63 5.03
CA LEU A 87 14.74 -11.53 5.05
C LEU A 87 15.82 -11.70 6.12
N ALA A 88 15.69 -12.68 7.03
CA ALA A 88 16.63 -12.88 8.12
C ALA A 88 18.07 -13.03 7.61
N GLY A 89 19.00 -12.27 8.19
CA GLY A 89 20.42 -12.25 7.83
C GLY A 89 20.80 -11.28 6.70
N HIS A 90 19.84 -10.74 5.93
CA HIS A 90 20.09 -9.73 4.91
C HIS A 90 20.20 -8.32 5.51
N ARG A 91 20.87 -7.42 4.80
CA ARG A 91 21.04 -6.03 5.25
C ARG A 91 19.95 -5.13 4.68
N PRO A 92 19.46 -4.13 5.44
CA PRO A 92 18.48 -3.16 4.95
C PRO A 92 18.96 -2.41 3.68
N GLU A 93 20.25 -2.12 3.59
CA GLU A 93 20.85 -1.44 2.43
C GLU A 93 20.75 -2.29 1.16
N GLU A 94 20.95 -3.61 1.27
CA GLU A 94 20.78 -4.55 0.15
C GLU A 94 19.33 -4.55 -0.36
N MET A 95 18.37 -4.49 0.57
CA MET A 95 16.95 -4.40 0.25
C MET A 95 16.61 -3.08 -0.45
N ARG A 96 17.08 -1.94 0.09
CA ARG A 96 16.85 -0.63 -0.54
C ARG A 96 17.43 -0.56 -1.95
N ALA A 97 18.66 -1.03 -2.15
CA ALA A 97 19.30 -1.06 -3.48
C ALA A 97 18.52 -1.93 -4.46
N LEU A 98 18.07 -3.12 -4.03
CA LEU A 98 17.27 -4.02 -4.87
C LEU A 98 15.94 -3.38 -5.28
N VAL A 99 15.23 -2.76 -4.31
CA VAL A 99 13.94 -2.13 -4.58
C VAL A 99 14.12 -0.95 -5.53
N ALA A 100 15.13 -0.09 -5.31
CA ALA A 100 15.44 1.05 -6.17
C ALA A 100 15.66 0.61 -7.63
N GLU A 101 16.42 -0.46 -7.86
CA GLU A 101 16.63 -1.02 -9.20
C GLU A 101 15.37 -1.62 -9.81
N ALA A 102 14.45 -2.12 -8.98
CA ALA A 102 13.21 -2.76 -9.42
C ALA A 102 12.05 -1.77 -9.64
N ILE A 103 12.16 -0.52 -9.19
CA ILE A 103 11.10 0.48 -9.34
C ILE A 103 10.66 0.59 -10.79
N GLU A 104 11.53 0.99 -11.69
CA GLU A 104 11.18 1.25 -13.08
C GLU A 104 10.79 -0.01 -13.86
N PRO A 105 11.55 -1.12 -13.83
CA PRO A 105 11.22 -2.29 -14.65
C PRO A 105 10.11 -3.17 -14.08
N VAL A 106 9.81 -3.09 -12.78
CA VAL A 106 8.89 -4.03 -12.12
C VAL A 106 7.68 -3.33 -11.52
N LEU A 107 7.87 -2.26 -10.74
CA LEU A 107 6.80 -1.64 -9.97
C LEU A 107 6.03 -0.58 -10.75
N ARG A 108 6.70 0.33 -11.47
CA ARG A 108 6.04 1.36 -12.30
C ARG A 108 5.02 0.80 -13.30
N PRO A 109 5.28 -0.35 -14.00
CA PRO A 109 4.29 -0.95 -14.89
C PRO A 109 2.99 -1.38 -14.20
N LEU A 110 3.01 -1.51 -12.88
CA LEU A 110 1.85 -1.94 -12.09
C LEU A 110 1.04 -0.77 -11.53
N VAL A 111 1.54 0.45 -11.61
CA VAL A 111 0.86 1.63 -11.06
C VAL A 111 -0.40 1.94 -11.87
N TYR A 112 -1.52 2.14 -11.18
CA TYR A 112 -2.74 2.66 -11.78
C TYR A 112 -2.60 4.17 -12.09
N ALA A 113 -3.25 4.64 -13.14
CA ALA A 113 -3.25 6.05 -13.51
C ALA A 113 -4.22 6.89 -12.65
N GLU A 114 -5.31 6.28 -12.22
CA GLU A 114 -6.38 6.96 -11.50
C GLU A 114 -5.92 7.50 -10.14
N PRO A 115 -5.22 6.73 -9.28
CA PRO A 115 -4.75 7.24 -8.00
C PRO A 115 -3.74 8.39 -8.14
N LEU A 116 -2.92 8.43 -9.20
CA LEU A 116 -2.01 9.56 -9.42
C LEU A 116 -2.76 10.88 -9.64
N ARG A 117 -3.93 10.83 -10.29
CA ARG A 117 -4.81 12.02 -10.43
C ARG A 117 -5.45 12.41 -9.10
N LEU A 118 -5.82 11.43 -8.27
CA LEU A 118 -6.35 11.72 -6.93
C LEU A 118 -5.27 12.37 -6.05
N VAL A 119 -4.04 11.89 -6.12
CA VAL A 119 -2.88 12.51 -5.45
C VAL A 119 -2.74 13.98 -5.85
N GLU A 120 -2.79 14.28 -7.15
CA GLU A 120 -2.73 15.66 -7.65
C GLU A 120 -3.88 16.51 -7.11
N GLN A 121 -5.12 16.01 -7.17
CA GLN A 121 -6.29 16.69 -6.61
C GLN A 121 -6.18 16.97 -5.11
N HIS A 122 -5.60 16.04 -4.32
CA HIS A 122 -5.33 16.25 -2.90
C HIS A 122 -4.30 17.36 -2.69
N ARG A 123 -3.22 17.36 -3.48
CA ARG A 123 -2.19 18.40 -3.44
C ARG A 123 -2.70 19.78 -3.81
N GLU A 124 -3.54 19.87 -4.86
CA GLU A 124 -4.20 21.13 -5.24
C GLU A 124 -5.05 21.69 -4.10
N ARG A 125 -5.60 20.84 -3.25
CA ARG A 125 -6.31 21.24 -2.02
C ARG A 125 -5.39 21.59 -0.86
N GLY A 126 -4.10 21.31 -0.97
CA GLY A 126 -3.11 21.48 0.10
C GLY A 126 -3.10 20.33 1.11
N ASP A 127 -3.69 19.19 0.77
CA ASP A 127 -3.64 17.99 1.59
C ASP A 127 -2.27 17.31 1.45
N ARG A 128 -1.76 16.71 2.52
CA ARG A 128 -0.60 15.81 2.45
C ARG A 128 -1.02 14.44 1.90
N VAL A 129 -0.10 13.73 1.29
CA VAL A 129 -0.39 12.42 0.69
C VAL A 129 0.58 11.35 1.18
N PHE A 130 0.08 10.23 1.66
CA PHE A 130 0.87 9.14 2.24
C PHE A 130 0.51 7.79 1.63
N VAL A 131 1.51 6.92 1.48
CA VAL A 131 1.32 5.49 1.21
C VAL A 131 1.31 4.73 2.53
N VAL A 132 0.33 3.84 2.75
CA VAL A 132 0.20 3.04 3.97
C VAL A 132 0.04 1.57 3.59
N SER A 133 0.99 0.70 3.90
CA SER A 133 0.96 -0.69 3.47
C SER A 133 1.47 -1.67 4.51
N ALA A 134 0.95 -2.89 4.47
CA ALA A 134 1.48 -4.00 5.25
C ALA A 134 2.83 -4.52 4.74
N THR A 135 3.27 -4.09 3.56
CA THR A 135 4.56 -4.49 2.99
C THR A 135 5.74 -3.83 3.73
N LEU A 136 6.96 -4.28 3.45
CA LEU A 136 8.18 -3.80 4.10
C LEU A 136 8.39 -2.30 3.90
N GLN A 137 8.85 -1.58 4.95
CA GLN A 137 9.05 -0.13 4.94
C GLN A 137 9.92 0.33 3.77
N GLU A 138 11.01 -0.39 3.46
CA GLU A 138 11.93 -0.06 2.37
C GLU A 138 11.27 -0.08 0.99
N ILE A 139 10.27 -0.93 0.79
CA ILE A 139 9.48 -0.99 -0.44
C ILE A 139 8.51 0.20 -0.50
N VAL A 140 7.87 0.50 0.62
CA VAL A 140 6.90 1.61 0.71
C VAL A 140 7.61 2.95 0.51
N ASP A 141 8.77 3.15 1.15
CA ASP A 141 9.57 4.37 1.02
C ASP A 141 10.00 4.61 -0.44
N ALA A 142 10.52 3.58 -1.09
CA ALA A 142 10.97 3.69 -2.48
C ALA A 142 9.82 4.04 -3.45
N ILE A 143 8.63 3.47 -3.24
CA ILE A 143 7.44 3.78 -4.05
C ILE A 143 6.91 5.18 -3.72
N ALA A 144 6.87 5.56 -2.44
CA ALA A 144 6.43 6.88 -2.02
C ALA A 144 7.33 7.99 -2.62
N GLU A 145 8.64 7.79 -2.58
CA GLU A 145 9.62 8.70 -3.18
C GLU A 145 9.45 8.77 -4.71
N ASP A 146 9.38 7.62 -5.40
CA ASP A 146 9.25 7.54 -6.86
C ASP A 146 7.97 8.20 -7.40
N LEU A 147 6.85 8.04 -6.68
CA LEU A 147 5.55 8.63 -7.04
C LEU A 147 5.33 10.01 -6.42
N GLY A 148 6.31 10.49 -5.64
CA GLY A 148 6.32 11.82 -5.05
C GLY A 148 5.34 12.00 -3.89
N PHE A 149 5.00 10.98 -3.12
CA PHE A 149 4.22 11.10 -1.89
C PHE A 149 5.01 11.81 -0.78
N ASP A 150 4.32 12.39 0.20
CA ASP A 150 4.95 13.07 1.34
C ASP A 150 5.57 12.09 2.35
N GLY A 151 5.27 10.81 2.24
CA GLY A 151 5.86 9.74 3.02
C GLY A 151 5.24 8.38 2.80
N GLY A 152 5.94 7.37 3.28
CA GLY A 152 5.54 5.98 3.28
C GLY A 152 5.46 5.42 4.69
N LEU A 153 4.45 4.60 4.96
CA LEU A 153 4.22 3.94 6.23
C LEU A 153 4.09 2.44 5.96
N GLY A 154 5.09 1.67 6.36
CA GLY A 154 5.22 0.25 6.07
C GLY A 154 5.48 -0.60 7.31
N THR A 155 5.55 -1.90 7.13
CA THR A 155 6.00 -2.83 8.17
C THR A 155 7.49 -2.67 8.42
N ILE A 156 7.87 -2.45 9.66
CA ILE A 156 9.27 -2.29 10.09
C ILE A 156 9.79 -3.64 10.58
N CYS A 157 10.82 -4.16 9.92
CA CYS A 157 11.52 -5.35 10.34
C CYS A 157 12.61 -5.01 11.38
N GLU A 158 12.75 -5.84 12.40
CA GLU A 158 13.80 -5.70 13.42
C GLU A 158 15.18 -5.88 12.79
N VAL A 159 16.11 -4.98 13.14
CA VAL A 159 17.52 -5.04 12.72
C VAL A 159 18.41 -5.21 13.94
N ARG A 160 19.29 -6.23 13.93
CA ARG A 160 20.36 -6.43 14.92
C ARG A 160 21.67 -6.63 14.18
N ASP A 161 22.73 -6.02 14.66
CA ASP A 161 24.07 -6.09 14.06
C ASP A 161 24.06 -5.76 12.55
N GLY A 162 23.22 -4.78 12.15
CA GLY A 162 23.07 -4.33 10.77
C GLY A 162 22.36 -5.33 9.84
N ARG A 163 21.65 -6.33 10.39
CA ARG A 163 20.92 -7.35 9.62
C ARG A 163 19.51 -7.52 10.14
N TYR A 164 18.59 -7.84 9.25
CA TYR A 164 17.22 -8.22 9.61
C TYR A 164 17.22 -9.49 10.45
N THR A 165 16.41 -9.51 11.50
CA THR A 165 16.16 -10.71 12.31
C THR A 165 15.04 -11.58 11.72
N GLY A 166 14.28 -11.07 10.77
CA GLY A 166 13.07 -11.71 10.25
C GLY A 166 11.84 -11.52 11.12
N ARG A 167 11.88 -10.65 12.13
CA ARG A 167 10.74 -10.31 12.99
C ARG A 167 10.29 -8.88 12.73
N ALA A 168 8.99 -8.62 12.86
CA ALA A 168 8.48 -7.27 12.82
C ALA A 168 8.69 -6.57 14.18
N VAL A 169 9.20 -5.35 14.15
CA VAL A 169 9.06 -4.38 15.26
C VAL A 169 7.65 -3.81 15.24
N ARG A 170 7.16 -3.48 14.04
CA ARG A 170 5.81 -2.98 13.80
C ARG A 170 5.28 -3.60 12.52
N ALA A 171 4.27 -4.46 12.62
CA ALA A 171 3.57 -5.04 11.50
C ALA A 171 2.31 -4.20 11.18
N LEU A 172 2.22 -3.63 9.97
CA LEU A 172 1.19 -2.68 9.60
C LEU A 172 -0.03 -3.38 8.97
N HIS A 173 -0.77 -4.12 9.80
CA HIS A 173 -2.00 -4.82 9.38
C HIS A 173 -3.21 -4.31 10.13
N ALA A 174 -4.37 -4.25 9.47
CA ALA A 174 -5.66 -3.98 10.08
C ALA A 174 -5.62 -2.80 11.07
N GLU A 175 -5.82 -3.06 12.37
CA GLU A 175 -5.84 -2.03 13.42
C GLU A 175 -4.53 -1.24 13.51
N ALA A 176 -3.37 -1.87 13.27
CA ALA A 176 -2.09 -1.18 13.29
C ALA A 176 -1.96 -0.11 12.20
N LYS A 177 -2.66 -0.24 11.05
CA LYS A 177 -2.77 0.84 10.07
C LYS A 177 -3.56 2.03 10.65
N ALA A 178 -4.68 1.78 11.32
CA ALA A 178 -5.48 2.83 11.94
C ALA A 178 -4.71 3.55 13.06
N GLU A 179 -3.98 2.81 13.89
CA GLU A 179 -3.09 3.38 14.91
C GLU A 179 -2.02 4.26 14.28
N CYS A 180 -1.42 3.81 13.17
CA CYS A 180 -0.42 4.56 12.44
C CYS A 180 -0.96 5.89 11.90
N LEU A 181 -2.20 5.93 11.42
CA LEU A 181 -2.85 7.17 11.01
C LEU A 181 -3.02 8.13 12.20
N ARG A 182 -3.45 7.62 13.36
CA ARG A 182 -3.59 8.42 14.58
C ARG A 182 -2.24 9.01 15.02
N ASP A 183 -1.15 8.22 14.94
CA ASP A 183 0.21 8.68 15.24
C ASP A 183 0.65 9.82 14.31
N VAL A 184 0.42 9.65 12.98
CA VAL A 184 0.75 10.68 11.97
C VAL A 184 -0.10 11.93 12.21
N ALA A 185 -1.41 11.76 12.45
CA ALA A 185 -2.30 12.88 12.70
C ALA A 185 -1.89 13.68 13.94
N GLY A 186 -1.55 13.00 15.04
CA GLY A 186 -1.07 13.64 16.26
C GLY A 186 0.25 14.37 16.09
N ARG A 187 1.20 13.79 15.34
CA ARG A 187 2.50 14.40 15.06
C ARG A 187 2.39 15.62 14.14
N ASP A 188 1.55 15.52 13.11
CA ASP A 188 1.49 16.49 12.02
C ASP A 188 0.32 17.47 12.16
N GLY A 189 -0.46 17.37 13.24
CA GLY A 189 -1.61 18.25 13.52
C GLY A 189 -2.75 18.10 12.52
N LEU A 190 -2.98 16.86 12.01
CA LEU A 190 -4.05 16.58 11.06
C LEU A 190 -5.37 16.30 11.79
N ASP A 191 -6.49 16.71 11.18
CA ASP A 191 -7.81 16.27 11.61
C ASP A 191 -8.23 15.03 10.80
N LEU A 192 -8.31 13.87 11.44
CA LEU A 192 -8.72 12.63 10.79
C LEU A 192 -10.15 12.70 10.23
N ALA A 193 -11.02 13.55 10.79
CA ALA A 193 -12.35 13.75 10.24
C ALA A 193 -12.35 14.40 8.85
N GLU A 194 -11.30 15.17 8.52
CA GLU A 194 -11.10 15.81 7.22
C GLU A 194 -10.20 14.99 6.29
N CYS A 195 -9.60 13.90 6.81
CA CYS A 195 -8.71 13.03 6.03
C CYS A 195 -9.47 12.01 5.17
N THR A 196 -8.82 11.57 4.09
CA THR A 196 -9.33 10.54 3.18
C THR A 196 -8.45 9.29 3.24
N ALA A 197 -9.04 8.09 3.23
CA ALA A 197 -8.32 6.82 3.11
C ALA A 197 -8.84 6.00 1.93
N TYR A 198 -7.92 5.37 1.19
CA TYR A 198 -8.20 4.55 0.01
C TYR A 198 -7.72 3.12 0.22
N SER A 199 -8.58 2.11 0.08
CA SER A 199 -8.21 0.69 0.15
C SER A 199 -9.14 -0.21 -0.66
N ASP A 200 -8.64 -1.42 -1.01
CA ASP A 200 -9.36 -2.46 -1.77
C ASP A 200 -9.88 -3.62 -0.91
N SER A 201 -9.41 -3.74 0.33
CA SER A 201 -9.59 -4.93 1.15
C SER A 201 -10.43 -4.71 2.41
N HIS A 202 -11.32 -5.67 2.71
CA HIS A 202 -12.06 -5.68 3.97
C HIS A 202 -11.17 -5.81 5.20
N THR A 203 -9.93 -6.32 5.06
CA THR A 203 -8.97 -6.38 6.17
C THR A 203 -8.50 -5.01 6.62
N ASP A 204 -8.66 -3.99 5.77
CA ASP A 204 -8.34 -2.59 6.06
C ASP A 204 -9.55 -1.80 6.60
N LEU A 205 -10.61 -2.49 7.04
CA LEU A 205 -11.79 -1.82 7.59
C LEU A 205 -11.44 -0.84 8.73
N PRO A 206 -10.60 -1.19 9.73
CA PRO A 206 -10.20 -0.23 10.76
C PRO A 206 -9.47 1.00 10.23
N PHE A 207 -8.66 0.84 9.17
CA PHE A 207 -7.96 1.92 8.48
C PHE A 207 -8.94 2.89 7.81
N LEU A 208 -9.95 2.36 7.10
CA LEU A 208 -11.00 3.15 6.45
C LEU A 208 -11.90 3.85 7.47
N GLU A 209 -12.22 3.20 8.58
CA GLU A 209 -13.05 3.76 9.66
C GLU A 209 -12.32 4.82 10.49
N ALA A 210 -10.99 4.90 10.42
CA ALA A 210 -10.21 5.87 11.17
C ALA A 210 -10.30 7.30 10.61
N VAL A 211 -10.86 7.50 9.42
CA VAL A 211 -10.95 8.80 8.73
C VAL A 211 -12.39 9.21 8.45
N GLY A 212 -12.61 10.51 8.23
CA GLY A 212 -13.94 11.02 7.89
C GLY A 212 -14.38 10.73 6.46
N HIS A 213 -13.43 10.47 5.53
CA HIS A 213 -13.70 10.25 4.12
C HIS A 213 -13.14 8.92 3.61
N PRO A 214 -13.70 7.76 4.01
CA PRO A 214 -13.31 6.47 3.45
C PRO A 214 -13.72 6.34 1.99
N VAL A 215 -12.82 5.84 1.16
CA VAL A 215 -13.05 5.58 -0.26
C VAL A 215 -12.57 4.17 -0.61
N VAL A 216 -13.41 3.40 -1.23
CA VAL A 216 -13.14 1.99 -1.55
C VAL A 216 -12.71 1.87 -3.01
N VAL A 217 -11.60 1.18 -3.27
CA VAL A 217 -11.03 1.04 -4.61
C VAL A 217 -11.00 -0.42 -5.01
N ASN A 218 -11.57 -0.77 -6.17
CA ASN A 218 -11.59 -2.15 -6.69
C ASN A 218 -11.88 -3.20 -5.59
N PRO A 219 -12.90 -3.00 -4.73
CA PRO A 219 -13.07 -3.72 -3.48
C PRO A 219 -13.26 -5.23 -3.67
N ASP A 220 -12.75 -5.98 -2.71
CA ASP A 220 -13.14 -7.37 -2.56
C ASP A 220 -14.65 -7.49 -2.28
N ARG A 221 -15.17 -8.72 -2.39
CA ARG A 221 -16.62 -8.96 -2.27
C ARG A 221 -17.19 -8.51 -0.90
N GLN A 222 -16.41 -8.66 0.16
CA GLN A 222 -16.86 -8.31 1.51
C GLN A 222 -16.84 -6.79 1.70
N LEU A 223 -15.76 -6.12 1.31
CA LEU A 223 -15.66 -4.66 1.40
C LEU A 223 -16.69 -3.96 0.52
N ARG A 224 -17.02 -4.51 -0.67
CA ARG A 224 -18.06 -3.98 -1.55
C ARG A 224 -19.43 -3.97 -0.88
N ARG A 225 -19.78 -5.01 -0.10
CA ARG A 225 -21.02 -5.06 0.68
C ARG A 225 -21.02 -4.01 1.79
N ILE A 226 -19.93 -3.95 2.57
CA ILE A 226 -19.78 -2.97 3.65
C ILE A 226 -19.88 -1.55 3.10
N ALA A 227 -19.23 -1.26 1.98
CA ALA A 227 -19.30 0.05 1.33
C ALA A 227 -20.74 0.42 0.91
N ALA A 228 -21.49 -0.53 0.36
CA ALA A 228 -22.89 -0.32 0.01
C ALA A 228 -23.76 -0.04 1.24
N ASP A 229 -23.59 -0.84 2.31
CA ASP A 229 -24.35 -0.69 3.56
C ASP A 229 -24.06 0.64 4.26
N ARG A 230 -22.84 1.18 4.11
CA ARG A 230 -22.38 2.43 4.75
C ARG A 230 -22.45 3.65 3.84
N GLY A 231 -22.81 3.48 2.58
CA GLY A 231 -22.86 4.56 1.60
C GLY A 231 -21.48 5.12 1.23
N TRP A 232 -20.41 4.30 1.37
CA TRP A 232 -19.05 4.71 1.01
C TRP A 232 -18.84 4.76 -0.50
N PRO A 233 -18.12 5.76 -1.03
CA PRO A 233 -17.77 5.82 -2.43
C PRO A 233 -16.96 4.62 -2.89
N VAL A 234 -17.30 4.07 -4.05
CA VAL A 234 -16.58 2.96 -4.70
C VAL A 234 -15.99 3.47 -6.01
N LEU A 235 -14.68 3.34 -6.17
CA LEU A 235 -13.95 3.69 -7.38
C LEU A 235 -13.43 2.43 -8.06
N GLU A 236 -13.51 2.41 -9.39
CA GLU A 236 -12.97 1.31 -10.22
C GLU A 236 -11.77 1.83 -11.00
N PHE A 237 -10.58 1.34 -10.66
CA PHE A 237 -9.33 1.67 -11.35
C PHE A 237 -8.99 0.58 -12.36
N SER A 238 -8.61 0.98 -13.56
CA SER A 238 -8.31 0.04 -14.65
C SER A 238 -7.14 0.46 -15.53
N ARG A 239 -6.81 1.76 -15.58
CA ARG A 239 -5.83 2.33 -16.50
C ARG A 239 -4.41 2.17 -15.97
N HIS A 240 -3.45 1.95 -16.87
CA HIS A 240 -2.03 1.96 -16.53
C HIS A 240 -1.50 3.39 -16.56
N ALA A 241 -0.74 3.78 -15.52
CA ALA A 241 -0.03 5.06 -15.51
C ALA A 241 1.10 5.08 -16.56
N TYR A 242 1.75 3.94 -16.74
CA TYR A 242 2.92 3.78 -17.64
C TYR A 242 2.65 2.69 -18.68
N PRO A 243 1.86 2.95 -19.75
CA PRO A 243 1.40 1.92 -20.68
C PRO A 243 2.52 1.27 -21.51
N HIS A 244 3.69 1.90 -21.63
CA HIS A 244 4.82 1.41 -22.42
C HIS A 244 5.81 0.54 -21.64
N ALA A 245 5.69 0.47 -20.32
CA ALA A 245 6.57 -0.33 -19.46
C ALA A 245 6.17 -1.83 -19.44
N ARG A 246 5.88 -2.43 -20.63
CA ARG A 246 5.51 -3.85 -20.73
C ARG A 246 6.74 -4.73 -20.62
N ARG A 247 7.13 -5.18 -19.41
CA ARG A 247 7.85 -6.46 -19.28
C ARG A 247 6.83 -7.60 -19.17
N ARG A 248 6.80 -8.45 -20.20
CA ARG A 248 6.13 -9.75 -20.14
C ARG A 248 6.92 -10.60 -19.12
N PHE A 249 6.28 -11.01 -18.02
CA PHE A 249 6.80 -12.14 -17.26
C PHE A 249 6.99 -13.31 -18.24
N PRO A 250 8.16 -13.96 -18.27
CA PRO A 250 8.35 -15.10 -19.15
C PRO A 250 7.26 -16.12 -18.82
N PRO A 251 6.57 -16.69 -19.83
CA PRO A 251 5.49 -17.66 -19.63
C PRO A 251 5.92 -18.86 -18.78
N ALA A 252 7.22 -19.18 -18.79
CA ALA A 252 7.82 -20.17 -17.90
C ALA A 252 7.68 -19.86 -16.41
N PHE A 253 7.59 -18.58 -15.99
CA PHE A 253 7.39 -18.21 -14.59
C PHE A 253 5.95 -18.50 -14.12
N VAL A 254 4.97 -18.16 -14.95
CA VAL A 254 3.55 -18.45 -14.68
C VAL A 254 3.31 -19.95 -14.69
N ALA A 255 3.90 -20.68 -15.67
CA ALA A 255 3.82 -22.13 -15.76
C ALA A 255 4.46 -22.85 -14.56
N ALA A 256 5.61 -22.35 -14.07
CA ALA A 256 6.28 -22.93 -12.90
C ALA A 256 5.45 -22.72 -11.60
N CYS A 257 4.80 -21.59 -11.44
CA CYS A 257 3.90 -21.33 -10.31
C CYS A 257 2.66 -22.26 -10.34
N VAL A 258 2.07 -22.46 -11.53
CA VAL A 258 0.91 -23.34 -11.72
C VAL A 258 1.28 -24.82 -11.52
N ALA A 259 2.41 -25.25 -12.09
CA ALA A 259 2.88 -26.65 -11.96
C ALA A 259 3.28 -26.99 -10.51
N GLY A 260 3.91 -26.06 -9.78
CA GLY A 260 4.27 -26.23 -8.36
C GLY A 260 3.03 -26.38 -7.47
N ALA A 261 1.99 -25.59 -7.72
CA ALA A 261 0.73 -25.68 -6.99
C ALA A 261 -0.01 -27.01 -7.27
N ALA A 262 -0.06 -27.46 -8.52
CA ALA A 262 -0.66 -28.74 -8.91
C ALA A 262 0.06 -29.93 -8.28
N ALA A 263 1.40 -29.91 -8.23
CA ALA A 263 2.21 -30.98 -7.61
C ALA A 263 2.01 -31.05 -6.08
N LEU A 264 1.84 -29.91 -5.39
CA LEU A 264 1.54 -29.86 -3.95
C LEU A 264 0.13 -30.39 -3.62
N LEU A 265 -0.86 -30.05 -4.45
CA LEU A 265 -2.22 -30.58 -4.32
C LEU A 265 -2.28 -32.10 -4.58
N ALA A 266 -1.54 -32.58 -5.58
CA ALA A 266 -1.46 -34.02 -5.89
C ALA A 266 -0.73 -34.84 -4.80
N ARG A 267 0.29 -34.29 -4.14
CA ARG A 267 0.96 -34.94 -2.98
C ARG A 267 0.05 -35.04 -1.75
N ARG A 268 -0.79 -34.01 -1.48
CA ARG A 268 -1.77 -34.07 -0.38
C ARG A 268 -2.93 -35.03 -0.64
N ALA A 269 -3.33 -35.21 -1.90
CA ALA A 269 -4.38 -36.18 -2.26
C ALA A 269 -3.93 -37.65 -2.16
N ARG A 270 -2.60 -37.92 -2.26
CA ARG A 270 -2.03 -39.28 -2.13
C ARG A 270 -1.59 -39.65 -0.70
N GLY A 271 -1.65 -38.71 0.24
CA GLY A 271 -1.29 -38.91 1.64
C GLY A 271 -2.49 -38.99 2.61
N ARG A 272 -3.69 -39.24 2.06
CA ARG A 272 -4.91 -39.56 2.82
C ARG A 272 -5.37 -40.95 2.55
#